data_66fbe1e1bd591b1679ecaf18220bff16
#
_entry.id   66fbe1e1bd591b1679ecaf18220bff16
#
_cell.length_a   1.000
_cell.length_b   1.000
_cell.length_c   1.000
_cell.angle_alpha   90.00
_cell.angle_beta   90.00
_cell.angle_gamma   90.00
#
_symmetry.space_group_name_H-M   'P 1'
#
loop_
_entity.id
_entity.type
_entity.pdbx_description
1 polymer ?
#
loop_
_entity_poly.entity_id
_entity_poly.type
_entity_poly.pdbx_seq_one_letter_code
_entity_poly.pdbx_strand_id
1 'polypeptide(L)'
;MKTKKECDSFSEDVKYWAEYRTGIKEFIPWLESAEKSSTDGLTKPTNLEEAEALYAKTSGYDNNCLAHLKMLNAANAAAQKMTTHKDADVEVAALRVRYEKIKAVSDLWMGKVDTLVKEWKLLDNTVTELNAWVAKDKSSEGENQFSLEKMESTLGELKNIFKQKEKLVDEL
;
A
#
# COMPACT_ATOMS: atom_id res chain seq x y z
N MET A 1 7.35 -45.98 -32.47
CA MET A 1 7.60 -44.70 -33.17
C MET A 1 6.64 -43.65 -32.61
N LYS A 2 7.14 -42.61 -31.92
CA LYS A 2 6.28 -41.49 -31.50
C LYS A 2 5.82 -40.76 -32.77
N THR A 3 4.55 -40.40 -32.84
CA THR A 3 3.99 -39.64 -33.94
C THR A 3 4.56 -38.21 -33.95
N LYS A 4 4.64 -37.54 -35.09
CA LYS A 4 5.09 -36.15 -35.21
C LYS A 4 4.30 -35.24 -34.24
N LYS A 5 3.01 -35.48 -34.08
CA LYS A 5 2.11 -34.77 -33.19
C LYS A 5 2.51 -34.90 -31.67
N GLU A 6 2.99 -36.08 -31.27
CA GLU A 6 3.49 -36.28 -29.87
C GLU A 6 4.82 -35.57 -29.65
N CYS A 7 5.70 -35.47 -30.66
CA CYS A 7 6.93 -34.72 -30.57
C CYS A 7 6.67 -33.21 -30.49
N ASP A 8 5.72 -32.70 -31.26
CA ASP A 8 5.36 -31.27 -31.28
C ASP A 8 4.73 -30.88 -29.93
N SER A 9 3.80 -31.70 -29.38
CA SER A 9 3.20 -31.47 -28.06
C SER A 9 4.24 -31.48 -26.94
N PHE A 10 5.19 -32.39 -26.95
CA PHE A 10 6.26 -32.46 -25.97
C PHE A 10 7.17 -31.19 -26.02
N SER A 11 7.45 -30.70 -27.22
CA SER A 11 8.22 -29.47 -27.40
C SER A 11 7.50 -28.23 -26.82
N GLU A 12 6.19 -28.16 -27.02
CA GLU A 12 5.37 -27.07 -26.45
C GLU A 12 5.30 -27.16 -24.92
N ASP A 13 5.11 -28.33 -24.34
CA ASP A 13 5.11 -28.55 -22.89
C ASP A 13 6.43 -28.10 -22.25
N VAL A 14 7.57 -28.41 -22.87
CA VAL A 14 8.90 -27.96 -22.39
C VAL A 14 9.00 -26.43 -22.38
N LYS A 15 8.48 -25.77 -23.41
CA LYS A 15 8.45 -24.31 -23.48
C LYS A 15 7.60 -23.71 -22.36
N TYR A 16 6.37 -24.19 -22.19
CA TYR A 16 5.47 -23.69 -21.14
C TYR A 16 5.99 -23.98 -19.73
N TRP A 17 6.62 -25.15 -19.55
CA TRP A 17 7.31 -25.46 -18.30
C TRP A 17 8.45 -24.48 -18.00
N ALA A 18 9.26 -24.11 -19.00
CA ALA A 18 10.33 -23.15 -18.84
C ALA A 18 9.79 -21.75 -18.49
N GLU A 19 8.73 -21.29 -19.16
CA GLU A 19 8.05 -20.03 -18.87
C GLU A 19 7.50 -20.01 -17.43
N TYR A 20 6.81 -21.08 -17.01
CA TYR A 20 6.32 -21.26 -15.66
C TYR A 20 7.44 -21.19 -14.63
N ARG A 21 8.48 -22.01 -14.80
CA ARG A 21 9.61 -22.07 -13.84
C ARG A 21 10.36 -20.74 -13.73
N THR A 22 10.49 -20.02 -14.82
CA THR A 22 11.11 -18.68 -14.80
C THR A 22 10.27 -17.72 -13.95
N GLY A 23 8.96 -17.65 -14.18
CA GLY A 23 8.08 -16.79 -13.40
C GLY A 23 8.07 -17.14 -11.90
N ILE A 24 8.03 -18.41 -11.56
CA ILE A 24 8.07 -18.86 -10.15
C ILE A 24 9.43 -18.53 -9.51
N LYS A 25 10.54 -18.75 -10.23
CA LYS A 25 11.90 -18.45 -9.76
C LYS A 25 12.11 -16.96 -9.45
N GLU A 26 11.46 -16.09 -10.18
CA GLU A 26 11.51 -14.64 -9.95
C GLU A 26 10.52 -14.21 -8.84
N PHE A 27 9.37 -14.86 -8.74
CA PHE A 27 8.32 -14.54 -7.79
C PHE A 27 8.68 -14.89 -6.34
N ILE A 28 9.29 -16.06 -6.09
CA ILE A 28 9.57 -16.55 -4.73
C ILE A 28 10.50 -15.61 -3.93
N PRO A 29 11.66 -15.15 -4.46
CA PRO A 29 12.54 -14.26 -3.70
C PRO A 29 11.87 -12.93 -3.35
N TRP A 30 11.04 -12.40 -4.25
CA TRP A 30 10.24 -11.23 -3.97
C TRP A 30 9.22 -11.49 -2.84
N LEU A 31 8.51 -12.62 -2.91
CA LEU A 31 7.52 -13.01 -1.90
C LEU A 31 8.14 -13.08 -0.50
N GLU A 32 9.29 -13.73 -0.36
CA GLU A 32 10.04 -13.83 0.89
C GLU A 32 10.48 -12.45 1.42
N SER A 33 10.95 -11.57 0.53
CA SER A 33 11.30 -10.19 0.89
C SER A 33 10.07 -9.38 1.31
N ALA A 34 8.96 -9.55 0.62
CA ALA A 34 7.71 -8.87 0.94
C ALA A 34 7.10 -9.36 2.27
N GLU A 35 7.16 -10.65 2.57
CA GLU A 35 6.77 -11.20 3.87
C GLU A 35 7.58 -10.58 5.00
N LYS A 36 8.90 -10.48 4.85
CA LYS A 36 9.76 -9.82 5.83
C LYS A 36 9.37 -8.35 6.00
N SER A 37 9.23 -7.60 4.91
CA SER A 37 8.85 -6.19 4.96
C SER A 37 7.48 -5.98 5.62
N SER A 38 6.55 -6.91 5.45
CA SER A 38 5.22 -6.84 6.08
C SER A 38 5.24 -7.00 7.60
N THR A 39 6.30 -7.60 8.15
CA THR A 39 6.48 -7.77 9.60
C THR A 39 7.20 -6.60 10.25
N ASP A 40 8.00 -5.82 9.50
CA ASP A 40 8.75 -4.68 10.03
C ASP A 40 7.87 -3.49 10.40
N GLY A 41 6.62 -3.45 9.89
CA GLY A 41 5.66 -2.39 10.16
C GLY A 41 5.99 -1.07 9.45
N LEU A 42 5.20 -0.03 9.79
CA LEU A 42 5.38 1.32 9.26
C LEU A 42 6.03 2.24 10.31
N THR A 43 6.88 3.17 9.85
CA THR A 43 7.44 4.22 10.70
C THR A 43 6.40 5.28 11.00
N LYS A 44 6.34 5.78 12.24
CA LYS A 44 5.41 6.83 12.63
C LYS A 44 5.87 8.19 12.10
N PRO A 45 5.09 8.90 11.26
CA PRO A 45 5.45 10.22 10.78
C PRO A 45 5.17 11.29 11.83
N THR A 46 6.03 12.31 11.89
CA THR A 46 5.95 13.42 12.84
C THR A 46 5.43 14.73 12.22
N ASN A 47 5.32 14.79 10.91
CA ASN A 47 4.86 15.96 10.15
C ASN A 47 4.20 15.54 8.83
N LEU A 48 3.61 16.50 8.11
CA LEU A 48 2.93 16.26 6.83
C LEU A 48 3.88 15.70 5.77
N GLU A 49 5.10 16.23 5.66
CA GLU A 49 6.08 15.80 4.66
C GLU A 49 6.44 14.32 4.86
N GLU A 50 6.70 13.90 6.10
CA GLU A 50 6.97 12.50 6.43
C GLU A 50 5.74 11.61 6.17
N ALA A 51 4.52 12.09 6.42
CA ALA A 51 3.30 11.35 6.13
C ALA A 51 3.10 11.18 4.62
N GLU A 52 3.38 12.19 3.80
CA GLU A 52 3.33 12.10 2.34
C GLU A 52 4.43 11.18 1.78
N ALA A 53 5.63 11.23 2.35
CA ALA A 53 6.71 10.31 2.00
C ALA A 53 6.36 8.86 2.34
N LEU A 54 5.73 8.64 3.50
CA LEU A 54 5.22 7.33 3.90
C LEU A 54 4.12 6.83 2.94
N TYR A 55 3.21 7.71 2.52
CA TYR A 55 2.19 7.38 1.53
C TYR A 55 2.81 6.96 0.19
N ALA A 56 3.79 7.70 -0.30
CA ALA A 56 4.49 7.37 -1.55
C ALA A 56 5.20 6.00 -1.45
N LYS A 57 5.87 5.72 -0.32
CA LYS A 57 6.52 4.43 -0.05
C LYS A 57 5.50 3.28 -0.02
N THR A 58 4.39 3.47 0.67
CA THR A 58 3.34 2.43 0.79
C THR A 58 2.65 2.19 -0.54
N SER A 59 2.36 3.25 -1.31
CA SER A 59 1.82 3.16 -2.67
C SER A 59 2.79 2.43 -3.62
N GLY A 60 4.10 2.70 -3.51
CA GLY A 60 5.13 1.97 -4.24
C GLY A 60 5.14 0.48 -3.91
N TYR A 61 5.00 0.13 -2.63
CA TYR A 61 4.87 -1.26 -2.18
C TYR A 61 3.62 -1.94 -2.74
N ASP A 62 2.47 -1.27 -2.70
CA ASP A 62 1.21 -1.80 -3.25
C ASP A 62 1.29 -2.04 -4.76
N ASN A 63 1.84 -1.09 -5.51
CA ASN A 63 2.07 -1.24 -6.94
C ASN A 63 3.03 -2.41 -7.26
N ASN A 64 4.02 -2.63 -6.41
CA ASN A 64 4.94 -3.76 -6.52
C ASN A 64 4.21 -5.09 -6.29
N CYS A 65 3.32 -5.17 -5.29
CA CYS A 65 2.44 -6.33 -5.08
C CYS A 65 1.61 -6.63 -6.33
N LEU A 66 0.98 -5.61 -6.93
CA LEU A 66 0.17 -5.78 -8.15
C LEU A 66 0.99 -6.25 -9.36
N ALA A 67 2.23 -5.76 -9.50
CA ALA A 67 3.13 -6.20 -10.57
C ALA A 67 3.48 -7.69 -10.43
N HIS A 68 3.78 -8.15 -9.22
CA HIS A 68 4.12 -9.54 -8.95
C HIS A 68 2.90 -10.47 -9.02
N LEU A 69 1.70 -9.99 -8.72
CA LEU A 69 0.48 -10.75 -9.01
C LEU A 69 0.32 -11.04 -10.50
N LYS A 70 0.62 -10.06 -11.36
CA LYS A 70 0.59 -10.27 -12.81
C LYS A 70 1.60 -11.34 -13.25
N MET A 71 2.79 -11.33 -12.63
CA MET A 71 3.83 -12.33 -12.88
C MET A 71 3.36 -13.73 -12.45
N LEU A 72 2.80 -13.88 -11.26
CA LEU A 72 2.25 -15.16 -10.79
C LEU A 72 1.11 -15.66 -11.69
N ASN A 73 0.23 -14.75 -12.14
CA ASN A 73 -0.85 -15.09 -13.07
C ASN A 73 -0.32 -15.52 -14.44
N ALA A 74 0.74 -14.89 -14.95
CA ALA A 74 1.39 -15.28 -16.21
C ALA A 74 2.03 -16.67 -16.07
N ALA A 75 2.75 -16.95 -14.98
CA ALA A 75 3.29 -18.27 -14.70
C ALA A 75 2.19 -19.34 -14.62
N ASN A 76 1.08 -19.04 -13.92
CA ASN A 76 -0.08 -19.94 -13.88
C ASN A 76 -0.66 -20.19 -15.27
N ALA A 77 -0.81 -19.14 -16.10
CA ALA A 77 -1.33 -19.28 -17.46
C ALA A 77 -0.41 -20.12 -18.37
N ALA A 78 0.91 -20.08 -18.15
CA ALA A 78 1.84 -20.98 -18.84
C ALA A 78 1.66 -22.41 -18.34
N ALA A 79 1.52 -22.65 -17.04
CA ALA A 79 1.27 -23.96 -16.44
C ALA A 79 0.01 -24.62 -17.03
N GLN A 80 -1.09 -23.87 -17.15
CA GLN A 80 -2.36 -24.37 -17.67
C GLN A 80 -2.32 -24.83 -19.14
N LYS A 81 -1.27 -24.47 -19.88
CA LYS A 81 -1.07 -24.93 -21.27
C LYS A 81 -0.33 -26.26 -21.34
N MET A 82 0.26 -26.72 -20.25
CA MET A 82 0.95 -28.02 -20.21
C MET A 82 -0.04 -29.16 -20.15
N THR A 83 0.31 -30.28 -20.74
CA THR A 83 -0.49 -31.52 -20.72
C THR A 83 -0.68 -32.07 -19.28
N THR A 84 0.33 -31.87 -18.43
CA THR A 84 0.31 -32.22 -17.02
C THR A 84 0.71 -31.04 -16.16
N HIS A 85 -0.19 -30.48 -15.38
CA HIS A 85 0.03 -29.25 -14.58
C HIS A 85 -0.36 -29.36 -13.10
N LYS A 86 -0.77 -30.55 -12.62
CA LYS A 86 -1.28 -30.71 -11.25
C LYS A 86 -0.31 -30.22 -10.16
N ASP A 87 0.97 -30.49 -10.30
CA ASP A 87 1.98 -30.05 -9.33
C ASP A 87 2.19 -28.53 -9.38
N ALA A 88 2.13 -27.95 -10.58
CA ALA A 88 2.17 -26.51 -10.77
C ALA A 88 0.94 -25.82 -10.17
N ASP A 89 -0.25 -26.40 -10.30
CA ASP A 89 -1.48 -25.88 -9.68
C ASP A 89 -1.37 -25.81 -8.15
N VAL A 90 -0.82 -26.86 -7.54
CA VAL A 90 -0.61 -26.91 -6.08
C VAL A 90 0.41 -25.85 -5.64
N GLU A 91 1.54 -25.72 -6.38
CA GLU A 91 2.58 -24.72 -6.08
C GLU A 91 2.02 -23.29 -6.21
N VAL A 92 1.31 -22.99 -7.31
CA VAL A 92 0.69 -21.67 -7.53
C VAL A 92 -0.37 -21.36 -6.47
N ALA A 93 -1.20 -22.33 -6.10
CA ALA A 93 -2.21 -22.13 -5.06
C ALA A 93 -1.57 -21.79 -3.70
N ALA A 94 -0.50 -22.49 -3.33
CA ALA A 94 0.24 -22.21 -2.11
C ALA A 94 0.88 -20.80 -2.11
N LEU A 95 1.51 -20.42 -3.23
CA LEU A 95 2.10 -19.09 -3.39
C LEU A 95 1.03 -17.98 -3.37
N ARG A 96 -0.14 -18.23 -3.94
CA ARG A 96 -1.28 -17.28 -3.93
C ARG A 96 -1.76 -17.02 -2.50
N VAL A 97 -1.91 -18.03 -1.68
CA VAL A 97 -2.31 -17.86 -0.27
C VAL A 97 -1.30 -16.99 0.50
N ARG A 98 0.00 -17.17 0.26
CA ARG A 98 1.04 -16.31 0.86
C ARG A 98 0.95 -14.87 0.36
N TYR A 99 0.78 -14.69 -0.96
CA TYR A 99 0.59 -13.39 -1.58
C TYR A 99 -0.62 -12.64 -1.02
N GLU A 100 -1.77 -13.31 -0.85
CA GLU A 100 -3.00 -12.70 -0.35
C GLU A 100 -2.83 -12.14 1.07
N LYS A 101 -2.02 -12.79 1.91
CA LYS A 101 -1.68 -12.26 3.24
C LYS A 101 -0.89 -10.95 3.15
N ILE A 102 0.10 -10.88 2.26
CA ILE A 102 0.90 -9.67 2.02
C ILE A 102 0.01 -8.56 1.47
N LYS A 103 -0.85 -8.89 0.49
CA LYS A 103 -1.76 -7.90 -0.11
C LYS A 103 -2.74 -7.33 0.91
N ALA A 104 -3.28 -8.16 1.82
CA ALA A 104 -4.14 -7.69 2.90
C ALA A 104 -3.42 -6.70 3.84
N VAL A 105 -2.14 -6.94 4.16
CA VAL A 105 -1.33 -5.99 4.94
C VAL A 105 -1.09 -4.70 4.15
N SER A 106 -0.78 -4.81 2.86
CA SER A 106 -0.60 -3.63 1.98
C SER A 106 -1.86 -2.77 1.92
N ASP A 107 -3.03 -3.38 1.75
CA ASP A 107 -4.32 -2.67 1.70
C ASP A 107 -4.63 -1.97 3.04
N LEU A 108 -4.35 -2.65 4.16
CA LEU A 108 -4.50 -2.08 5.49
C LEU A 108 -3.59 -0.85 5.67
N TRP A 109 -2.32 -0.96 5.27
CA TRP A 109 -1.37 0.14 5.35
C TRP A 109 -1.79 1.32 4.47
N MET A 110 -2.20 1.06 3.22
CA MET A 110 -2.69 2.11 2.32
C MET A 110 -3.87 2.88 2.93
N GLY A 111 -4.86 2.17 3.50
CA GLY A 111 -6.00 2.82 4.14
C GLY A 111 -5.61 3.69 5.34
N LYS A 112 -4.73 3.18 6.22
CA LYS A 112 -4.25 3.93 7.40
C LYS A 112 -3.45 5.16 6.99
N VAL A 113 -2.51 5.02 6.07
CA VAL A 113 -1.62 6.12 5.64
C VAL A 113 -2.39 7.18 4.85
N ASP A 114 -3.36 6.79 4.02
CA ASP A 114 -4.25 7.74 3.32
C ASP A 114 -5.05 8.60 4.31
N THR A 115 -5.61 7.98 5.34
CA THR A 115 -6.31 8.69 6.41
C THR A 115 -5.37 9.64 7.16
N LEU A 116 -4.18 9.16 7.50
CA LEU A 116 -3.17 9.95 8.22
C LEU A 116 -2.72 11.19 7.42
N VAL A 117 -2.51 11.07 6.12
CA VAL A 117 -2.16 12.22 5.26
C VAL A 117 -3.30 13.24 5.22
N LYS A 118 -4.56 12.78 5.14
CA LYS A 118 -5.73 13.67 5.18
C LYS A 118 -5.82 14.45 6.49
N GLU A 119 -5.59 13.79 7.62
CA GLU A 119 -5.60 14.42 8.95
C GLU A 119 -4.45 15.43 9.10
N TRP A 120 -3.25 15.10 8.61
CA TRP A 120 -2.14 16.04 8.59
C TRP A 120 -2.42 17.28 7.74
N LYS A 121 -3.01 17.12 6.55
CA LYS A 121 -3.40 18.24 5.68
C LYS A 121 -4.44 19.12 6.33
N LEU A 122 -5.43 18.52 6.99
CA LEU A 122 -6.45 19.27 7.72
C LEU A 122 -5.83 20.09 8.86
N LEU A 123 -4.91 19.49 9.63
CA LEU A 123 -4.18 20.19 10.69
C LEU A 123 -3.37 21.37 10.15
N ASP A 124 -2.60 21.17 9.08
CA ASP A 124 -1.76 22.20 8.47
C ASP A 124 -2.59 23.38 7.94
N ASN A 125 -3.70 23.09 7.28
CA ASN A 125 -4.66 24.11 6.83
C ASN A 125 -5.25 24.89 8.00
N THR A 126 -5.69 24.21 9.07
CA THR A 126 -6.27 24.84 10.24
C THR A 126 -5.25 25.74 10.98
N VAL A 127 -3.99 25.29 11.09
CA VAL A 127 -2.91 26.11 11.66
C VAL A 127 -2.63 27.34 10.78
N THR A 128 -2.64 27.16 9.47
CA THR A 128 -2.44 28.26 8.53
C THR A 128 -3.55 29.31 8.63
N GLU A 129 -4.82 28.87 8.70
CA GLU A 129 -5.97 29.77 8.90
C GLU A 129 -5.91 30.52 10.22
N LEU A 130 -5.52 29.84 11.33
CA LEU A 130 -5.32 30.48 12.62
C LEU A 130 -4.23 31.54 12.59
N ASN A 131 -3.10 31.23 11.97
CA ASN A 131 -1.99 32.18 11.85
C ASN A 131 -2.39 33.41 11.04
N ALA A 132 -3.10 33.22 9.92
CA ALA A 132 -3.63 34.29 9.10
C ALA A 132 -4.62 35.16 9.90
N TRP A 133 -5.47 34.55 10.69
CA TRP A 133 -6.42 35.23 11.52
C TRP A 133 -5.73 36.04 12.63
N VAL A 134 -4.77 35.47 13.37
CA VAL A 134 -3.97 36.17 14.39
C VAL A 134 -3.20 37.35 13.78
N ALA A 135 -2.65 37.21 12.58
CA ALA A 135 -1.98 38.30 11.88
C ALA A 135 -2.92 39.45 11.53
N LYS A 136 -4.18 39.14 11.15
CA LYS A 136 -5.19 40.13 10.83
C LYS A 136 -5.72 40.86 12.09
N ASP A 137 -5.88 40.14 13.20
CA ASP A 137 -6.36 40.71 14.47
C ASP A 137 -5.35 41.70 15.06
N LYS A 138 -4.06 41.44 14.92
CA LYS A 138 -2.99 42.38 15.31
C LYS A 138 -2.97 43.68 14.50
N SER A 139 -3.63 43.72 13.34
CA SER A 139 -3.73 44.90 12.47
C SER A 139 -5.00 45.70 12.66
N SER A 140 -5.99 45.20 13.40
CA SER A 140 -7.30 45.86 13.68
C SER A 140 -7.52 46.02 15.18
N GLU A 141 -7.04 47.12 15.74
CA GLU A 141 -7.42 47.54 17.10
C GLU A 141 -8.88 48.03 17.11
N GLY A 142 -9.87 47.12 17.24
CA GLY A 142 -11.23 47.63 17.41
C GLY A 142 -12.43 46.69 17.44
N GLU A 143 -12.35 45.41 17.11
CA GLU A 143 -13.52 44.51 17.09
C GLU A 143 -13.24 43.17 17.79
N ASN A 144 -13.09 43.19 19.11
CA ASN A 144 -12.58 42.05 19.88
C ASN A 144 -13.61 41.01 20.35
N GLN A 145 -14.90 41.17 20.13
CA GLN A 145 -15.89 40.27 20.72
C GLN A 145 -16.29 39.09 19.81
N PHE A 146 -16.28 39.28 18.50
CA PHE A 146 -16.58 38.20 17.53
C PHE A 146 -15.42 37.21 17.34
N SER A 147 -14.25 37.58 17.79
CA SER A 147 -12.98 36.91 17.66
C SER A 147 -12.82 35.72 18.65
N LEU A 148 -13.30 35.84 19.86
CA LEU A 148 -13.15 34.83 20.95
C LEU A 148 -13.96 33.56 20.68
N GLU A 149 -15.23 33.66 20.28
CA GLU A 149 -16.07 32.49 20.00
C GLU A 149 -15.52 31.68 18.82
N LYS A 150 -15.00 32.35 17.77
CA LYS A 150 -14.39 31.68 16.64
C LYS A 150 -13.07 31.02 17.01
N MET A 151 -12.26 31.61 17.87
CA MET A 151 -11.04 31.01 18.44
C MET A 151 -11.37 29.75 19.26
N GLU A 152 -12.36 29.80 20.14
CA GLU A 152 -12.76 28.66 20.94
C GLU A 152 -13.26 27.49 20.11
N SER A 153 -14.04 27.78 19.02
CA SER A 153 -14.49 26.78 18.08
C SER A 153 -13.31 26.12 17.34
N THR A 154 -12.41 26.94 16.81
CA THR A 154 -11.24 26.45 16.05
C THR A 154 -10.26 25.67 16.97
N LEU A 155 -10.10 26.12 18.23
CA LEU A 155 -9.31 25.41 19.23
C LEU A 155 -9.93 24.05 19.60
N GLY A 156 -11.26 23.97 19.62
CA GLY A 156 -12.01 22.73 19.82
C GLY A 156 -11.79 21.75 18.67
N GLU A 157 -11.84 22.23 17.43
CA GLU A 157 -11.56 21.43 16.23
C GLU A 157 -10.12 20.90 16.22
N LEU A 158 -9.14 21.76 16.52
CA LEU A 158 -7.72 21.35 16.64
C LEU A 158 -7.51 20.26 17.69
N LYS A 159 -8.12 20.40 18.87
CA LYS A 159 -8.04 19.35 19.91
C LYS A 159 -8.57 18.01 19.43
N ASN A 160 -9.68 18.02 18.68
CA ASN A 160 -10.25 16.80 18.12
C ASN A 160 -9.33 16.19 17.06
N ILE A 161 -8.76 17.01 16.16
CA ILE A 161 -7.80 16.57 15.13
C ILE A 161 -6.57 15.95 15.79
N PHE A 162 -5.99 16.59 16.80
CA PHE A 162 -4.84 16.04 17.53
C PHE A 162 -5.15 14.69 18.17
N LYS A 163 -6.31 14.55 18.81
CA LYS A 163 -6.72 13.30 19.45
C LYS A 163 -6.94 12.15 18.45
N GLN A 164 -7.55 12.45 17.31
CA GLN A 164 -7.73 11.47 16.23
C GLN A 164 -6.39 11.05 15.62
N LYS A 165 -5.50 12.02 15.39
CA LYS A 165 -4.17 11.78 14.86
C LYS A 165 -3.30 10.94 15.81
N GLU A 166 -3.31 11.23 17.10
CA GLU A 166 -2.61 10.44 18.12
C GLU A 166 -3.05 8.97 18.06
N LYS A 167 -4.36 8.73 17.99
CA LYS A 167 -4.91 7.38 17.84
C LYS A 167 -4.45 6.69 16.56
N LEU A 168 -4.51 7.38 15.42
CA LEU A 168 -4.08 6.81 14.12
C LEU A 168 -2.58 6.48 14.08
N VAL A 169 -1.74 7.32 14.70
CA VAL A 169 -0.30 7.09 14.80
C VAL A 169 0.00 5.91 15.73
N ASP A 170 -0.78 5.70 16.77
CA ASP A 170 -0.60 4.58 17.70
C ASP A 170 -1.06 3.23 17.13
N GLU A 171 -1.93 3.27 16.12
CA GLU A 171 -2.41 2.08 15.39
C GLU A 171 -1.53 1.69 14.18
N LEU A 172 -0.49 2.47 13.85
CA LEU A 172 0.49 2.13 12.80
C LEU A 172 1.52 1.12 13.29
#